data_9269f65fdc4016740d7cce76639c6060
#
_entry.id   9269f65fdc4016740d7cce76639c6060
#
_cell.length_a   1.000
_cell.length_b   1.000
_cell.length_c   1.000
_cell.angle_alpha   90.00
_cell.angle_beta   90.00
_cell.angle_gamma   90.00
#
_symmetry.space_group_name_H-M   'P 1'
#
loop_
_entity.id
_entity.type
_entity.pdbx_description
1 polymer ?
#
loop_
_entity_poly.entity_id
_entity_poly.type
_entity_poly.pdbx_seq_one_letter_code
_entity_poly.pdbx_strand_id
1 'polypeptide(L)'
;DIYNKSELTKEQHHELFQYSEEVGIPFFTSVFSIEDGKILQSVQTKRVKIASAESRNINLIKYCDETFDTIYLSTGTSNLSEIQESIKHIKNSELILLHCVSQYPLDERYSNLPKINSLKGLCNKVGYSDHTHGVEVSKISLEYNIDVIEKHFTLSNELPGRGNKFAILPHQL
;
A
#
# COMPACT_ATOMS: atom_id res chain seq x y z
N ASP A 1 20.45 -8.53 -10.20
CA ASP A 1 19.54 -8.28 -9.08
C ASP A 1 18.08 -8.37 -9.57
N ILE A 2 17.23 -9.06 -8.81
CA ILE A 2 15.81 -9.27 -9.13
C ILE A 2 15.05 -7.94 -9.16
N TYR A 3 15.39 -7.02 -8.30
CA TYR A 3 14.73 -5.71 -8.22
C TYR A 3 14.96 -4.88 -9.48
N ASN A 4 16.20 -4.80 -9.95
CA ASN A 4 16.51 -4.05 -11.18
C ASN A 4 15.81 -4.59 -12.43
N LYS A 5 15.47 -5.90 -12.43
CA LYS A 5 14.72 -6.52 -13.53
C LYS A 5 13.21 -6.28 -13.47
N SER A 6 12.71 -5.86 -12.32
CA SER A 6 11.28 -5.61 -12.07
C SER A 6 10.95 -4.12 -11.99
N GLU A 7 11.96 -3.26 -12.07
CA GLU A 7 11.78 -1.82 -12.09
C GLU A 7 11.10 -1.38 -13.40
N LEU A 8 10.03 -0.62 -13.27
CA LEU A 8 9.30 -0.07 -14.41
C LEU A 8 9.94 1.24 -14.85
N THR A 9 10.05 1.44 -16.16
CA THR A 9 10.46 2.74 -16.70
C THR A 9 9.33 3.77 -16.55
N LYS A 10 9.67 5.05 -16.72
CA LYS A 10 8.68 6.13 -16.72
C LYS A 10 7.62 5.91 -17.81
N GLU A 11 8.02 5.47 -18.98
CA GLU A 11 7.14 5.16 -20.12
C GLU A 11 6.16 4.05 -19.76
N GLN A 12 6.64 2.98 -19.12
CA GLN A 12 5.78 1.88 -18.65
C GLN A 12 4.78 2.33 -17.58
N HIS A 13 5.16 3.26 -16.69
CA HIS A 13 4.20 3.87 -15.76
C HIS A 13 3.10 4.65 -16.50
N HIS A 14 3.45 5.39 -17.56
CA HIS A 14 2.47 6.11 -18.39
C HIS A 14 1.54 5.14 -19.13
N GLU A 15 2.06 4.07 -19.72
CA GLU A 15 1.26 3.04 -20.39
C GLU A 15 0.25 2.38 -19.43
N LEU A 16 0.71 2.00 -18.22
CA LEU A 16 -0.15 1.42 -17.21
C LEU A 16 -1.22 2.39 -16.72
N PHE A 17 -0.86 3.67 -16.53
CA PHE A 17 -1.83 4.69 -16.14
C PHE A 17 -2.90 4.88 -17.22
N GLN A 18 -2.51 5.03 -18.49
CA GLN A 18 -3.45 5.16 -19.60
C GLN A 18 -4.38 3.96 -19.71
N TYR A 19 -3.82 2.74 -19.62
CA TYR A 19 -4.63 1.53 -19.64
C TYR A 19 -5.59 1.45 -18.46
N SER A 20 -5.18 1.88 -17.27
CA SER A 20 -6.04 1.93 -16.10
C SER A 20 -7.25 2.86 -16.27
N GLU A 21 -7.04 4.01 -16.93
CA GLU A 21 -8.12 4.95 -17.28
C GLU A 21 -9.09 4.32 -18.29
N GLU A 22 -8.58 3.61 -19.31
CA GLU A 22 -9.40 2.93 -20.31
C GLU A 22 -10.30 1.85 -19.69
N VAL A 23 -9.80 1.11 -18.72
CA VAL A 23 -10.56 0.04 -18.04
C VAL A 23 -11.33 0.52 -16.79
N GLY A 24 -11.15 1.79 -16.40
CA GLY A 24 -11.85 2.39 -15.27
C GLY A 24 -11.35 1.91 -13.89
N ILE A 25 -10.08 1.47 -13.79
CA ILE A 25 -9.45 1.04 -12.52
C ILE A 25 -8.40 2.07 -12.11
N PRO A 26 -8.52 2.72 -10.94
CA PRO A 26 -7.54 3.70 -10.51
C PRO A 26 -6.14 3.10 -10.35
N PHE A 27 -5.14 3.77 -10.92
CA PHE A 27 -3.73 3.40 -10.86
C PHE A 27 -2.95 4.26 -9.88
N PHE A 28 -2.13 3.66 -9.05
CA PHE A 28 -1.12 4.32 -8.24
C PHE A 28 -0.03 3.32 -7.83
N THR A 29 1.10 3.80 -7.37
CA THR A 29 2.21 2.95 -6.96
C THR A 29 2.72 3.29 -5.57
N SER A 30 3.53 2.41 -5.01
CA SER A 30 4.36 2.71 -3.84
C SER A 30 5.55 3.56 -4.23
N VAL A 31 5.86 4.54 -3.40
CA VAL A 31 7.07 5.37 -3.51
C VAL A 31 7.99 5.11 -2.32
N PHE A 32 9.29 5.10 -2.58
CA PHE A 32 10.37 4.90 -1.60
C PHE A 32 11.30 6.10 -1.54
N SER A 33 11.16 7.02 -2.49
CA SER A 33 11.94 8.25 -2.58
C SER A 33 11.09 9.40 -3.17
N ILE A 34 11.60 10.62 -3.04
CA ILE A 34 10.99 11.79 -3.70
C ILE A 34 11.08 11.66 -5.23
N GLU A 35 12.14 11.02 -5.73
CA GLU A 35 12.33 10.74 -7.15
C GLU A 35 11.23 9.85 -7.72
N ASP A 36 10.86 8.78 -7.00
CA ASP A 36 9.72 7.92 -7.36
C ASP A 36 8.41 8.73 -7.35
N GLY A 37 8.25 9.58 -6.35
CA GLY A 37 7.10 10.50 -6.27
C GLY A 37 6.98 11.42 -7.48
N LYS A 38 8.10 11.95 -8.00
CA LYS A 38 8.13 12.78 -9.20
C LYS A 38 7.75 12.00 -10.46
N ILE A 39 8.18 10.72 -10.56
CA ILE A 39 7.75 9.84 -11.66
C ILE A 39 6.23 9.67 -11.59
N LEU A 40 5.71 9.33 -10.42
CA LEU A 40 4.28 9.11 -10.21
C LEU A 40 3.46 10.39 -10.45
N GLN A 41 3.95 11.56 -10.03
CA GLN A 41 3.34 12.86 -10.32
C GLN A 41 3.26 13.11 -11.85
N SER A 42 4.27 12.70 -12.61
CA SER A 42 4.30 12.90 -14.04
C SER A 42 3.23 12.12 -14.81
N VAL A 43 2.68 11.05 -14.26
CA VAL A 43 1.55 10.30 -14.83
C VAL A 43 0.18 10.81 -14.35
N GLN A 44 0.16 11.91 -13.58
CA GLN A 44 -1.03 12.63 -13.12
C GLN A 44 -1.99 11.83 -12.21
N THR A 45 -1.54 10.74 -11.62
CA THR A 45 -2.35 10.08 -10.59
C THR A 45 -2.54 10.98 -9.37
N LYS A 46 -3.69 10.84 -8.73
CA LYS A 46 -4.06 11.58 -7.52
C LYS A 46 -3.75 10.83 -6.23
N ARG A 47 -3.32 9.59 -6.35
CA ARG A 47 -3.10 8.68 -5.22
C ARG A 47 -1.67 8.22 -5.17
N VAL A 48 -1.18 8.02 -3.94
CA VAL A 48 0.17 7.47 -3.70
C VAL A 48 0.15 6.51 -2.52
N LYS A 49 0.98 5.49 -2.57
CA LYS A 49 1.24 4.63 -1.42
C LYS A 49 2.64 4.90 -0.87
N ILE A 50 2.74 4.96 0.46
CA ILE A 50 4.01 4.96 1.17
C ILE A 50 4.15 3.61 1.86
N ALA A 51 5.20 2.86 1.49
CA ALA A 51 5.47 1.54 2.05
C ALA A 51 5.86 1.62 3.53
N SER A 52 5.68 0.51 4.27
CA SER A 52 6.01 0.45 5.71
C SER A 52 7.44 0.89 6.03
N ALA A 53 8.40 0.54 5.17
CA ALA A 53 9.81 0.93 5.35
C ALA A 53 10.01 2.46 5.40
N GLU A 54 9.18 3.19 4.66
CA GLU A 54 9.24 4.65 4.52
C GLU A 54 8.22 5.38 5.42
N SER A 55 7.51 4.67 6.28
CA SER A 55 6.45 5.24 7.14
C SER A 55 6.95 6.31 8.13
N ARG A 56 8.26 6.44 8.32
CA ARG A 56 8.93 7.45 9.16
C ARG A 56 9.77 8.44 8.36
N ASN A 57 9.76 8.35 7.04
CA ASN A 57 10.47 9.27 6.16
C ASN A 57 9.68 10.58 6.01
N ILE A 58 9.91 11.50 6.96
CA ILE A 58 9.16 12.76 7.06
C ILE A 58 9.29 13.61 5.79
N ASN A 59 10.45 13.60 5.13
CA ASN A 59 10.63 14.37 3.89
C ASN A 59 9.78 13.81 2.76
N LEU A 60 9.73 12.48 2.61
CA LEU A 60 8.87 11.81 1.63
C LEU A 60 7.39 12.05 1.94
N ILE A 61 6.99 11.92 3.21
CA ILE A 61 5.61 12.15 3.66
C ILE A 61 5.15 13.57 3.31
N LYS A 62 5.95 14.59 3.63
CA LYS A 62 5.64 15.99 3.29
C LYS A 62 5.51 16.21 1.80
N TYR A 63 6.46 15.68 1.02
CA TYR A 63 6.38 15.75 -0.43
C TYR A 63 5.10 15.12 -0.97
N CYS A 64 4.72 13.93 -0.46
CA CYS A 64 3.50 13.27 -0.87
C CYS A 64 2.25 14.09 -0.48
N ASP A 65 2.22 14.68 0.73
CA ASP A 65 1.11 15.51 1.19
C ASP A 65 0.92 16.82 0.39
N GLU A 66 2.00 17.35 -0.17
CA GLU A 66 1.97 18.53 -1.05
C GLU A 66 1.60 18.19 -2.50
N THR A 67 1.71 16.91 -2.89
CA THR A 67 1.66 16.51 -4.30
C THR A 67 0.41 15.70 -4.66
N PHE A 68 -0.09 14.87 -3.74
CA PHE A 68 -1.16 13.90 -4.01
C PHE A 68 -2.41 14.18 -3.16
N ASP A 69 -3.58 13.86 -3.69
CA ASP A 69 -4.85 14.07 -3.01
C ASP A 69 -5.13 12.98 -1.95
N THR A 70 -4.57 11.77 -2.11
CA THR A 70 -4.76 10.64 -1.21
C THR A 70 -3.45 9.89 -0.95
N ILE A 71 -3.16 9.66 0.33
CA ILE A 71 -1.98 8.89 0.79
C ILE A 71 -2.44 7.61 1.48
N TYR A 72 -1.99 6.46 0.98
CA TYR A 72 -2.07 5.16 1.65
C TYR A 72 -0.76 4.92 2.41
N LEU A 73 -0.78 4.97 3.74
CA LEU A 73 0.41 4.82 4.57
C LEU A 73 0.40 3.46 5.30
N SER A 74 1.29 2.56 4.90
CA SER A 74 1.46 1.27 5.56
C SER A 74 2.27 1.39 6.85
N THR A 75 1.86 0.67 7.91
CA THR A 75 2.37 0.85 9.28
C THR A 75 3.08 -0.37 9.86
N GLY A 76 3.50 -1.31 9.01
CA GLY A 76 4.03 -2.63 9.43
C GLY A 76 5.37 -2.61 10.15
N THR A 77 6.16 -1.53 10.00
CA THR A 77 7.48 -1.38 10.65
C THR A 77 7.49 -0.31 11.74
N SER A 78 6.33 0.27 12.09
CA SER A 78 6.25 1.37 13.04
C SER A 78 5.37 1.03 14.24
N ASN A 79 5.73 1.54 15.40
CA ASN A 79 4.87 1.54 16.58
C ASN A 79 3.88 2.74 16.54
N LEU A 80 2.91 2.75 17.46
CA LEU A 80 1.86 3.79 17.45
C LEU A 80 2.39 5.21 17.61
N SER A 81 3.43 5.42 18.44
CA SER A 81 3.98 6.76 18.65
C SER A 81 4.73 7.28 17.41
N GLU A 82 5.41 6.39 16.69
CA GLU A 82 6.07 6.71 15.41
C GLU A 82 5.04 7.06 14.34
N ILE A 83 3.93 6.29 14.28
CA ILE A 83 2.82 6.59 13.35
C ILE A 83 2.21 7.95 13.69
N GLN A 84 1.93 8.22 14.97
CA GLN A 84 1.42 9.52 15.42
C GLN A 84 2.32 10.68 15.02
N GLU A 85 3.63 10.50 15.13
CA GLU A 85 4.58 11.53 14.71
C GLU A 85 4.54 11.76 13.20
N SER A 86 4.54 10.68 12.42
CA SER A 86 4.53 10.74 10.96
C SER A 86 3.27 11.42 10.41
N ILE A 87 2.09 11.08 10.91
CA ILE A 87 0.81 11.62 10.40
C ILE A 87 0.59 13.10 10.73
N LYS A 88 1.32 13.68 11.70
CA LYS A 88 1.29 15.13 11.94
C LYS A 88 1.73 15.96 10.74
N HIS A 89 2.46 15.35 9.83
CA HIS A 89 2.99 15.99 8.62
C HIS A 89 2.07 15.84 7.40
N ILE A 90 0.91 15.15 7.55
CA ILE A 90 -0.11 15.01 6.52
C ILE A 90 -1.28 15.93 6.89
N LYS A 91 -1.51 16.97 6.08
CA LYS A 91 -2.47 18.04 6.36
C LYS A 91 -3.40 18.37 5.21
N ASN A 92 -2.95 18.10 3.99
CA ASN A 92 -3.63 18.46 2.76
C ASN A 92 -4.30 17.24 2.10
N SER A 93 -3.66 16.07 2.22
CA SER A 93 -4.12 14.83 1.60
C SER A 93 -5.11 14.07 2.49
N GLU A 94 -6.03 13.36 1.87
CA GLU A 94 -6.78 12.32 2.56
C GLU A 94 -5.84 11.18 2.97
N LEU A 95 -5.79 10.86 4.26
CA LEU A 95 -4.94 9.79 4.78
C LEU A 95 -5.74 8.51 4.99
N ILE A 96 -5.19 7.39 4.50
CA ILE A 96 -5.66 6.04 4.78
C ILE A 96 -4.50 5.27 5.44
N LEU A 97 -4.64 4.92 6.72
CA LEU A 97 -3.65 4.09 7.42
C LEU A 97 -3.89 2.61 7.12
N LEU A 98 -2.85 1.91 6.69
CA LEU A 98 -2.93 0.47 6.45
C LEU A 98 -2.24 -0.29 7.58
N HIS A 99 -3.04 -1.04 8.36
CA HIS A 99 -2.45 -2.08 9.19
C HIS A 99 -1.81 -3.14 8.31
N CYS A 100 -0.60 -3.54 8.63
CA CYS A 100 0.04 -4.70 8.03
C CYS A 100 1.11 -5.28 8.97
N VAL A 101 1.54 -6.49 8.65
CA VAL A 101 2.73 -7.12 9.24
C VAL A 101 3.71 -7.38 8.11
N SER A 102 4.93 -6.84 8.22
CA SER A 102 5.95 -6.90 7.17
C SER A 102 6.67 -8.26 7.14
N GLN A 103 5.90 -9.32 6.94
CA GLN A 103 6.37 -10.69 6.74
C GLN A 103 5.71 -11.25 5.47
N TYR A 104 6.47 -11.93 4.61
CA TYR A 104 6.06 -12.34 3.26
C TYR A 104 6.45 -13.80 2.96
N PRO A 105 5.53 -14.80 2.96
CA PRO A 105 4.15 -14.71 3.44
C PRO A 105 4.05 -14.55 4.96
N LEU A 106 2.91 -14.04 5.42
CA LEU A 106 2.57 -13.95 6.83
C LEU A 106 1.83 -15.21 7.28
N ASP A 107 2.23 -15.77 8.41
CA ASP A 107 1.40 -16.76 9.12
C ASP A 107 0.19 -16.02 9.75
N GLU A 108 -1.02 -16.49 9.45
CA GLU A 108 -2.29 -15.88 9.87
C GLU A 108 -2.40 -15.65 11.39
N ARG A 109 -1.76 -16.50 12.20
CA ARG A 109 -1.71 -16.35 13.67
C ARG A 109 -1.06 -15.03 14.13
N TYR A 110 -0.25 -14.42 13.29
CA TYR A 110 0.45 -13.17 13.56
C TYR A 110 -0.16 -11.95 12.86
N SER A 111 -1.34 -12.09 12.23
CA SER A 111 -2.02 -10.98 11.52
C SER A 111 -2.35 -9.79 12.41
N ASN A 112 -2.52 -10.01 13.71
CA ASN A 112 -2.76 -8.97 14.73
C ASN A 112 -3.83 -7.94 14.33
N LEU A 113 -4.94 -8.40 13.77
CA LEU A 113 -6.04 -7.55 13.32
C LEU A 113 -6.57 -6.55 14.37
N PRO A 114 -6.57 -6.86 15.70
CA PRO A 114 -6.97 -5.87 16.72
C PRO A 114 -6.20 -4.56 16.68
N LYS A 115 -4.98 -4.50 16.11
CA LYS A 115 -4.22 -3.25 15.91
C LYS A 115 -4.97 -2.25 15.01
N ILE A 116 -5.87 -2.71 14.15
CA ILE A 116 -6.75 -1.85 13.33
C ILE A 116 -7.53 -0.87 14.21
N ASN A 117 -8.05 -1.32 15.35
CA ASN A 117 -8.77 -0.44 16.28
C ASN A 117 -7.87 0.67 16.87
N SER A 118 -6.59 0.36 17.09
CA SER A 118 -5.63 1.39 17.55
C SER A 118 -5.36 2.44 16.45
N LEU A 119 -5.31 2.02 15.20
CA LEU A 119 -5.13 2.94 14.06
C LEU A 119 -6.37 3.81 13.84
N LYS A 120 -7.58 3.28 14.08
CA LYS A 120 -8.83 4.07 14.05
C LYS A 120 -8.87 5.20 15.08
N GLY A 121 -8.13 5.06 16.17
CA GLY A 121 -7.91 6.14 17.12
C GLY A 121 -7.02 7.29 16.59
N LEU A 122 -6.34 7.08 15.47
CA LEU A 122 -5.39 8.03 14.86
C LEU A 122 -5.89 8.61 13.54
N CYS A 123 -6.73 7.89 12.81
CA CYS A 123 -7.17 8.24 11.46
C CYS A 123 -8.60 7.77 11.21
N ASN A 124 -9.38 8.56 10.48
CA ASN A 124 -10.77 8.23 10.15
C ASN A 124 -10.90 7.08 9.14
N LYS A 125 -9.91 6.93 8.24
CA LYS A 125 -9.88 5.86 7.24
C LYS A 125 -8.75 4.89 7.53
N VAL A 126 -9.09 3.62 7.68
CA VAL A 126 -8.14 2.56 7.99
C VAL A 126 -8.39 1.35 7.10
N GLY A 127 -7.32 0.75 6.59
CA GLY A 127 -7.35 -0.46 5.82
C GLY A 127 -6.45 -1.56 6.37
N TYR A 128 -6.44 -2.68 5.68
CA TYR A 128 -5.58 -3.83 5.96
C TYR A 128 -4.78 -4.23 4.72
N SER A 129 -3.45 -4.27 4.85
CA SER A 129 -2.55 -4.81 3.84
C SER A 129 -2.18 -6.24 4.24
N ASP A 130 -2.74 -7.20 3.53
CA ASP A 130 -2.72 -8.61 3.87
C ASP A 130 -1.62 -9.36 3.12
N HIS A 131 -0.71 -9.99 3.86
CA HIS A 131 0.38 -10.81 3.35
C HIS A 131 0.22 -12.31 3.65
N THR A 132 -0.96 -12.73 4.13
CA THR A 132 -1.27 -14.14 4.36
C THR A 132 -1.56 -14.88 3.06
N HIS A 133 -1.56 -16.21 3.09
CA HIS A 133 -2.10 -17.00 1.98
C HIS A 133 -3.64 -16.89 1.93
N GLY A 134 -4.19 -17.01 0.71
CA GLY A 134 -5.64 -17.01 0.54
C GLY A 134 -6.32 -15.69 0.91
N VAL A 135 -7.60 -15.73 1.23
CA VAL A 135 -8.44 -14.55 1.47
C VAL A 135 -9.11 -14.54 2.86
N GLU A 136 -8.88 -15.55 3.68
CA GLU A 136 -9.63 -15.73 4.93
C GLU A 136 -9.34 -14.61 5.93
N VAL A 137 -8.08 -14.21 6.11
CA VAL A 137 -7.73 -13.10 7.01
C VAL A 137 -8.24 -11.77 6.47
N SER A 138 -8.21 -11.58 5.15
CA SER A 138 -8.83 -10.41 4.50
C SER A 138 -10.34 -10.34 4.80
N LYS A 139 -11.07 -11.46 4.70
CA LYS A 139 -12.51 -11.52 5.05
C LYS A 139 -12.76 -11.21 6.53
N ILE A 140 -11.96 -11.79 7.44
CA ILE A 140 -12.08 -11.50 8.88
C ILE A 140 -11.81 -10.02 9.17
N SER A 141 -10.90 -9.39 8.43
CA SER A 141 -10.60 -7.98 8.61
C SER A 141 -11.78 -7.03 8.36
N LEU A 142 -12.77 -7.45 7.57
CA LEU A 142 -14.01 -6.69 7.32
C LEU A 142 -14.85 -6.48 8.58
N GLU A 143 -14.77 -7.39 9.56
CA GLU A 143 -15.45 -7.24 10.86
C GLU A 143 -14.94 -6.01 11.64
N TYR A 144 -13.79 -5.49 11.28
CA TYR A 144 -13.24 -4.25 11.84
C TYR A 144 -13.76 -2.99 11.12
N ASN A 145 -14.72 -3.08 10.18
CA ASN A 145 -15.24 -1.96 9.39
C ASN A 145 -14.12 -1.12 8.79
N ILE A 146 -13.25 -1.75 8.02
CA ILE A 146 -12.15 -1.10 7.31
C ILE A 146 -12.61 -0.54 5.97
N ASP A 147 -11.90 0.47 5.46
CA ASP A 147 -12.23 1.18 4.23
C ASP A 147 -11.59 0.53 3.00
N VAL A 148 -10.47 -0.19 3.19
CA VAL A 148 -9.68 -0.74 2.08
C VAL A 148 -8.96 -2.02 2.48
N ILE A 149 -8.85 -2.95 1.54
CA ILE A 149 -7.96 -4.13 1.63
C ILE A 149 -6.93 -4.01 0.51
N GLU A 150 -5.66 -4.21 0.85
CA GLU A 150 -4.57 -4.41 -0.09
C GLU A 150 -4.13 -5.87 -0.07
N LYS A 151 -4.00 -6.49 -1.24
CA LYS A 151 -3.61 -7.90 -1.36
C LYS A 151 -2.73 -8.12 -2.57
N HIS A 152 -1.71 -8.96 -2.43
CA HIS A 152 -0.94 -9.44 -3.58
C HIS A 152 -1.84 -10.23 -4.51
N PHE A 153 -1.78 -9.92 -5.80
CA PHE A 153 -2.57 -10.54 -6.86
C PHE A 153 -1.67 -11.01 -7.99
N THR A 154 -1.96 -12.16 -8.56
CA THR A 154 -1.23 -12.71 -9.71
C THR A 154 -2.11 -13.55 -10.62
N LEU A 155 -1.69 -13.71 -11.86
CA LEU A 155 -2.36 -14.61 -12.81
C LEU A 155 -1.94 -16.09 -12.60
N SER A 156 -0.76 -16.33 -12.00
CA SER A 156 -0.27 -17.66 -11.66
C SER A 156 0.78 -17.59 -10.55
N ASN A 157 0.67 -18.48 -9.56
CA ASN A 157 1.66 -18.59 -8.49
C ASN A 157 3.01 -19.14 -8.95
N GLU A 158 3.09 -19.68 -10.19
CA GLU A 158 4.30 -20.17 -10.82
C GLU A 158 5.13 -19.07 -11.51
N LEU A 159 4.58 -17.87 -11.64
CA LEU A 159 5.30 -16.75 -12.24
C LEU A 159 6.53 -16.37 -11.39
N PRO A 160 7.65 -15.96 -12.05
CA PRO A 160 8.82 -15.49 -11.33
C PRO A 160 8.50 -14.24 -10.48
N GLY A 161 9.07 -14.18 -9.29
CA GLY A 161 8.85 -13.07 -8.36
C GLY A 161 8.41 -13.56 -6.98
N ARG A 162 8.90 -12.89 -5.95
CA ARG A 162 8.70 -13.32 -4.55
C ARG A 162 7.23 -13.27 -4.13
N GLY A 163 6.49 -12.27 -4.60
CA GLY A 163 5.10 -12.04 -4.22
C GLY A 163 4.12 -13.03 -4.85
N ASN A 164 4.44 -13.61 -6.01
CA ASN A 164 3.52 -14.49 -6.75
C ASN A 164 3.13 -15.75 -5.98
N LYS A 165 4.06 -16.31 -5.19
CA LYS A 165 3.86 -17.59 -4.47
C LYS A 165 2.72 -17.57 -3.45
N PHE A 166 2.36 -16.41 -2.91
CA PHE A 166 1.29 -16.26 -1.91
C PHE A 166 0.19 -15.28 -2.33
N ALA A 167 0.32 -14.72 -3.53
CA ALA A 167 -0.68 -13.86 -4.12
C ALA A 167 -1.98 -14.61 -4.41
N ILE A 168 -3.10 -13.91 -4.36
CA ILE A 168 -4.39 -14.47 -4.77
C ILE A 168 -4.49 -14.53 -6.29
N LEU A 169 -5.28 -15.48 -6.76
CA LEU A 169 -5.58 -15.71 -8.17
C LEU A 169 -6.92 -15.04 -8.57
N PRO A 170 -7.21 -14.84 -9.87
CA PRO A 170 -8.44 -14.17 -10.33
C PRO A 170 -9.74 -14.76 -9.78
N HIS A 171 -9.81 -16.08 -9.59
CA HIS A 171 -11.00 -16.75 -9.04
C HIS A 171 -11.18 -16.57 -7.53
N GLN A 172 -10.19 -16.00 -6.84
CA GLN A 172 -10.23 -15.71 -5.39
C GLN A 172 -10.60 -14.25 -5.09
N LEU A 173 -10.52 -13.38 -6.11
CA LEU A 173 -10.93 -11.99 -6.06
C LEU A 173 -12.44 -11.85 -6.22
#